data_4cfe1c588dd2b258e661c141c09e1207
#
_entry.id   4cfe1c588dd2b258e661c141c09e1207
#
_cell.length_a   1.000
_cell.length_b   1.000
_cell.length_c   1.000
_cell.angle_alpha   90.00
_cell.angle_beta   90.00
_cell.angle_gamma   90.00
#
_symmetry.space_group_name_H-M   'P 1'
#
loop_
_entity.id
_entity.type
_entity.pdbx_description
1 polymer ?
#
loop_
_entity_poly.entity_id
_entity_poly.type
_entity_poly.pdbx_seq_one_letter_code
_entity_poly.pdbx_strand_id
1 'polypeptide(L)'
;MEPVKIIGAGLAGCEAAWQLAQRGIPVELHEMKPEKMTPAHHSPEFAELVCSNSLRSDQLENAVGLLKEELRRCGSLIMSCADAHRVEAGGALAVDRRAFSQAVTQAIRSHPAVTVVEGEVERIPEEGQVIVAAGPLASDALTEEISRLFPDSRYLNFFDAAAPLVTFESVNMERAWFASRYDRGTPDYINCPMEEEEYQAFWEALTTAQEAEVHGFEDSGVFEGCMPVEVMARRGRHTLCYGPLKPVGLKDPRTGREPFAVVQLRRDNAQGSIYNIVGFQTHLKWPEQKRVFSMIP
;
A
#
# COMPACT_ATOMS: atom_id res chain seq x y z
N MET A 1 -9.47 -34.68 -9.43
CA MET A 1 -9.86 -33.36 -9.98
C MET A 1 -8.56 -32.68 -10.34
N GLU A 2 -8.43 -32.15 -11.52
CA GLU A 2 -7.24 -31.40 -11.93
C GLU A 2 -7.15 -30.11 -11.08
N PRO A 3 -5.95 -29.73 -10.60
CA PRO A 3 -5.78 -28.53 -9.77
C PRO A 3 -6.06 -27.26 -10.57
N VAL A 4 -6.66 -26.28 -9.91
CA VAL A 4 -6.76 -24.92 -10.45
C VAL A 4 -5.38 -24.26 -10.28
N LYS A 5 -4.82 -23.77 -11.39
CA LYS A 5 -3.55 -23.04 -11.38
C LYS A 5 -3.77 -21.57 -11.08
N ILE A 6 -3.04 -21.03 -10.11
CA ILE A 6 -3.09 -19.61 -9.75
C ILE A 6 -1.70 -19.01 -9.94
N ILE A 7 -1.60 -17.92 -10.69
CA ILE A 7 -0.33 -17.25 -10.99
C ILE A 7 -0.26 -15.96 -10.16
N GLY A 8 0.65 -15.93 -9.20
CA GLY A 8 0.90 -14.84 -8.26
C GLY A 8 0.30 -15.09 -6.88
N ALA A 9 1.16 -15.07 -5.84
CA ALA A 9 0.77 -15.21 -4.43
C ALA A 9 0.65 -13.85 -3.72
N GLY A 10 0.11 -12.85 -4.41
CA GLY A 10 -0.33 -11.59 -3.83
C GLY A 10 -1.64 -11.74 -3.03
N LEU A 11 -2.24 -10.62 -2.61
CA LEU A 11 -3.51 -10.63 -1.86
C LEU A 11 -4.61 -11.42 -2.58
N ALA A 12 -4.79 -11.17 -3.87
CA ALA A 12 -5.85 -11.79 -4.67
C ALA A 12 -5.59 -13.28 -4.90
N GLY A 13 -4.34 -13.67 -5.22
CA GLY A 13 -4.00 -15.07 -5.47
C GLY A 13 -4.08 -15.93 -4.21
N CYS A 14 -3.63 -15.42 -3.08
CA CYS A 14 -3.77 -16.12 -1.79
C CYS A 14 -5.23 -16.27 -1.38
N GLU A 15 -6.06 -15.24 -1.58
CA GLU A 15 -7.50 -15.35 -1.30
C GLU A 15 -8.17 -16.37 -2.21
N ALA A 16 -7.88 -16.36 -3.53
CA ALA A 16 -8.42 -17.32 -4.48
C ALA A 16 -8.00 -18.75 -4.12
N ALA A 17 -6.72 -18.96 -3.81
CA ALA A 17 -6.19 -20.26 -3.37
C ALA A 17 -6.91 -20.76 -2.12
N TRP A 18 -7.08 -19.90 -1.12
CA TRP A 18 -7.78 -20.22 0.12
C TRP A 18 -9.23 -20.61 -0.13
N GLN A 19 -9.97 -19.81 -0.90
CA GLN A 19 -11.39 -20.04 -1.17
C GLN A 19 -11.64 -21.34 -1.94
N LEU A 20 -10.77 -21.70 -2.87
CA LEU A 20 -10.83 -22.98 -3.59
C LEU A 20 -10.50 -24.14 -2.66
N ALA A 21 -9.40 -24.02 -1.91
CA ALA A 21 -8.92 -25.07 -1.01
C ALA A 21 -9.93 -25.38 0.10
N GLN A 22 -10.57 -24.37 0.68
CA GLN A 22 -11.65 -24.56 1.67
C GLN A 22 -12.87 -25.30 1.11
N ARG A 23 -13.04 -25.33 -0.21
CA ARG A 23 -14.11 -26.09 -0.91
C ARG A 23 -13.63 -27.46 -1.39
N GLY A 24 -12.42 -27.88 -0.98
CA GLY A 24 -11.84 -29.16 -1.36
C GLY A 24 -11.33 -29.22 -2.81
N ILE A 25 -11.17 -28.09 -3.46
CA ILE A 25 -10.62 -27.99 -4.82
C ILE A 25 -9.09 -27.89 -4.71
N PRO A 26 -8.34 -28.81 -5.35
CA PRO A 26 -6.88 -28.74 -5.35
C PRO A 26 -6.39 -27.48 -6.08
N VAL A 27 -5.35 -26.86 -5.54
CA VAL A 27 -4.75 -25.64 -6.07
C VAL A 27 -3.26 -25.81 -6.30
N GLU A 28 -2.78 -25.32 -7.42
CA GLU A 28 -1.36 -25.13 -7.72
C GLU A 28 -1.08 -23.63 -7.77
N LEU A 29 -0.46 -23.09 -6.73
CA LEU A 29 -0.17 -21.65 -6.58
C LEU A 29 1.27 -21.37 -7.01
N HIS A 30 1.44 -20.65 -8.11
CA HIS A 30 2.73 -20.24 -8.63
C HIS A 30 3.14 -18.87 -8.10
N GLU A 31 4.36 -18.75 -7.59
CA GLU A 31 4.93 -17.49 -7.11
C GLU A 31 6.41 -17.38 -7.54
N MET A 32 6.78 -16.27 -8.15
CA MET A 32 8.15 -16.06 -8.62
C MET A 32 9.15 -15.76 -7.48
N LYS A 33 8.67 -15.28 -6.34
CA LYS A 33 9.53 -15.09 -5.16
C LYS A 33 9.79 -16.43 -4.45
N PRO A 34 10.95 -16.65 -3.87
CA PRO A 34 12.08 -15.71 -3.73
C PRO A 34 13.04 -15.70 -4.92
N GLU A 35 12.84 -16.55 -5.95
CA GLU A 35 13.79 -16.70 -7.07
C GLU A 35 13.92 -15.40 -7.88
N LYS A 36 12.80 -14.71 -8.08
CA LYS A 36 12.75 -13.42 -8.79
C LYS A 36 11.98 -12.40 -7.98
N MET A 37 12.68 -11.35 -7.56
CA MET A 37 12.09 -10.23 -6.82
C MET A 37 11.78 -9.09 -7.77
N THR A 38 10.74 -8.31 -7.47
CA THR A 38 10.51 -7.02 -8.13
C THR A 38 11.22 -5.90 -7.37
N PRO A 39 11.41 -4.71 -7.96
CA PRO A 39 11.99 -3.57 -7.26
C PRO A 39 11.23 -3.16 -5.98
N ALA A 40 9.92 -3.40 -5.92
CA ALA A 40 9.08 -3.02 -4.79
C ALA A 40 8.96 -4.09 -3.69
N HIS A 41 9.24 -5.36 -4.00
CA HIS A 41 9.17 -6.43 -3.03
C HIS A 41 10.51 -6.63 -2.31
N HIS A 42 10.47 -6.75 -0.99
CA HIS A 42 11.63 -6.92 -0.12
C HIS A 42 11.57 -8.18 0.75
N SER A 43 10.45 -8.91 0.69
CA SER A 43 10.20 -10.11 1.47
C SER A 43 9.85 -11.29 0.57
N PRO A 44 10.30 -12.52 0.91
CA PRO A 44 9.87 -13.73 0.21
C PRO A 44 8.42 -14.12 0.53
N GLU A 45 7.81 -13.48 1.53
CA GLU A 45 6.49 -13.81 2.02
C GLU A 45 5.39 -13.45 1.00
N PHE A 46 4.27 -14.16 1.07
CA PHE A 46 3.09 -13.91 0.24
C PHE A 46 2.33 -12.67 0.72
N ALA A 47 1.48 -12.11 -0.14
CA ALA A 47 0.63 -10.96 0.17
C ALA A 47 1.38 -9.77 0.79
N GLU A 48 2.63 -9.53 0.37
CA GLU A 48 3.42 -8.39 0.84
C GLU A 48 2.75 -7.07 0.46
N LEU A 49 2.59 -6.19 1.45
CA LEU A 49 2.02 -4.84 1.26
C LEU A 49 3.14 -3.86 0.92
N VAL A 50 3.40 -3.62 -0.35
CA VAL A 50 4.54 -2.82 -0.82
C VAL A 50 4.33 -1.31 -0.72
N CYS A 51 3.12 -0.81 -0.93
CA CYS A 51 2.82 0.63 -0.97
C CYS A 51 2.45 1.18 0.41
N SER A 52 1.51 0.55 1.09
CA SER A 52 0.93 1.02 2.36
C SER A 52 0.49 -0.17 3.20
N ASN A 53 0.59 -0.03 4.54
CA ASN A 53 0.08 -1.05 5.46
C ASN A 53 -1.44 -0.94 5.70
N SER A 54 -2.12 -0.02 5.02
CA SER A 54 -3.55 0.19 5.19
C SER A 54 -4.36 -0.49 4.10
N LEU A 55 -5.36 -1.24 4.53
CA LEU A 55 -6.43 -1.77 3.68
C LEU A 55 -7.63 -0.80 3.59
N ARG A 56 -7.41 0.50 3.84
CA ARG A 56 -8.40 1.60 3.79
C ARG A 56 -9.42 1.53 4.94
N SER A 57 -10.56 2.24 4.80
CA SER A 57 -11.59 2.30 5.85
C SER A 57 -12.14 0.92 6.23
N ASP A 58 -12.40 0.74 7.53
CA ASP A 58 -13.06 -0.44 8.10
C ASP A 58 -14.48 -0.13 8.62
N GLN A 59 -14.95 1.10 8.39
CA GLN A 59 -16.26 1.53 8.83
C GLN A 59 -17.34 1.07 7.87
N LEU A 60 -18.42 0.48 8.38
CA LEU A 60 -19.50 -0.11 7.59
C LEU A 60 -20.27 0.92 6.74
N GLU A 61 -20.24 2.18 7.14
CA GLU A 61 -20.85 3.29 6.42
C GLU A 61 -20.11 3.65 5.13
N ASN A 62 -18.91 3.12 4.95
CA ASN A 62 -18.09 3.27 3.75
C ASN A 62 -18.16 2.01 2.89
N ALA A 63 -18.28 2.16 1.57
CA ALA A 63 -18.33 1.04 0.65
C ALA A 63 -17.16 0.06 0.81
N VAL A 64 -15.92 0.56 1.04
CA VAL A 64 -14.75 -0.29 1.26
C VAL A 64 -14.79 -1.03 2.61
N GLY A 65 -15.41 -0.46 3.65
CA GLY A 65 -15.61 -1.14 4.93
C GLY A 65 -16.70 -2.20 4.84
N LEU A 66 -17.80 -1.90 4.15
CA LEU A 66 -18.87 -2.87 3.88
C LEU A 66 -18.35 -4.08 3.10
N LEU A 67 -17.56 -3.85 2.03
CA LEU A 67 -16.94 -4.94 1.26
C LEU A 67 -16.06 -5.84 2.14
N LYS A 68 -15.31 -5.28 3.10
CA LYS A 68 -14.50 -6.08 4.03
C LYS A 68 -15.36 -6.94 4.94
N GLU A 69 -16.48 -6.42 5.41
CA GLU A 69 -17.41 -7.21 6.22
C GLU A 69 -18.03 -8.35 5.40
N GLU A 70 -18.37 -8.12 4.15
CA GLU A 70 -18.82 -9.18 3.23
C GLU A 70 -17.76 -10.25 3.06
N LEU A 71 -16.49 -9.85 2.86
CA LEU A 71 -15.37 -10.79 2.77
C LEU A 71 -15.17 -11.58 4.08
N ARG A 72 -15.30 -10.96 5.25
CA ARG A 72 -15.26 -11.65 6.55
C ARG A 72 -16.31 -12.74 6.63
N ARG A 73 -17.55 -12.45 6.23
CA ARG A 73 -18.66 -13.41 6.18
C ARG A 73 -18.45 -14.54 5.18
N CYS A 74 -17.65 -14.30 4.13
CA CYS A 74 -17.23 -15.33 3.18
C CYS A 74 -16.04 -16.18 3.69
N GLY A 75 -15.53 -15.95 4.90
CA GLY A 75 -14.39 -16.67 5.44
C GLY A 75 -13.06 -16.32 4.78
N SER A 76 -12.87 -15.05 4.43
CA SER A 76 -11.64 -14.55 3.78
C SER A 76 -10.41 -14.78 4.64
N LEU A 77 -9.36 -15.36 4.05
CA LEU A 77 -8.04 -15.48 4.66
C LEU A 77 -7.41 -14.12 4.91
N ILE A 78 -7.46 -13.26 3.89
CA ILE A 78 -6.87 -11.91 3.94
C ILE A 78 -7.47 -11.11 5.09
N MET A 79 -8.79 -11.16 5.25
CA MET A 79 -9.46 -10.46 6.34
C MET A 79 -9.15 -11.06 7.71
N SER A 80 -9.11 -12.39 7.83
CA SER A 80 -8.76 -13.07 9.08
C SER A 80 -7.33 -12.71 9.53
N CYS A 81 -6.37 -12.74 8.62
CA CYS A 81 -4.99 -12.34 8.90
C CYS A 81 -4.87 -10.84 9.21
N ALA A 82 -5.62 -9.99 8.50
CA ALA A 82 -5.60 -8.55 8.74
C ALA A 82 -6.17 -8.19 10.12
N ASP A 83 -7.28 -8.79 10.52
CA ASP A 83 -7.89 -8.57 11.83
C ASP A 83 -6.99 -9.06 12.98
N ALA A 84 -6.27 -10.19 12.79
CA ALA A 84 -5.35 -10.73 13.78
C ALA A 84 -4.06 -9.91 13.95
N HIS A 85 -3.64 -9.16 12.92
CA HIS A 85 -2.41 -8.37 12.92
C HIS A 85 -2.65 -6.87 12.78
N ARG A 86 -3.77 -6.42 13.29
CA ARG A 86 -4.21 -5.02 13.27
C ARG A 86 -3.27 -4.12 14.04
N VAL A 87 -3.02 -2.93 13.51
CA VAL A 87 -2.38 -1.83 14.23
C VAL A 87 -3.34 -0.63 14.30
N GLU A 88 -3.16 0.22 15.30
CA GLU A 88 -4.01 1.38 15.52
C GLU A 88 -3.91 2.36 14.35
N ALA A 89 -5.07 2.69 13.75
CA ALA A 89 -5.17 3.57 12.59
C ALA A 89 -6.55 4.25 12.49
N GLY A 90 -7.16 4.61 13.61
CA GLY A 90 -8.48 5.25 13.67
C GLY A 90 -9.56 4.41 12.98
N GLY A 91 -10.24 4.98 11.99
CA GLY A 91 -11.28 4.29 11.21
C GLY A 91 -10.77 3.43 10.05
N ALA A 92 -9.45 3.29 9.89
CA ALA A 92 -8.87 2.43 8.86
C ALA A 92 -8.49 1.05 9.42
N LEU A 93 -8.49 0.04 8.56
CA LEU A 93 -7.83 -1.23 8.83
C LEU A 93 -6.38 -1.14 8.36
N ALA A 94 -5.47 -0.98 9.30
CA ALA A 94 -4.03 -1.07 9.04
C ALA A 94 -3.46 -2.29 9.78
N VAL A 95 -2.35 -2.83 9.25
CA VAL A 95 -1.75 -4.06 9.77
C VAL A 95 -0.25 -3.90 9.98
N ASP A 96 0.29 -4.70 10.89
CA ASP A 96 1.73 -4.97 10.89
C ASP A 96 2.08 -5.75 9.64
N ARG A 97 2.79 -5.13 8.70
CA ARG A 97 3.04 -5.69 7.35
C ARG A 97 3.70 -7.06 7.42
N ARG A 98 4.70 -7.19 8.29
CA ARG A 98 5.49 -8.41 8.38
C ARG A 98 4.68 -9.55 8.99
N ALA A 99 4.03 -9.30 10.10
CA ALA A 99 3.21 -10.30 10.78
C ALA A 99 2.04 -10.74 9.90
N PHE A 100 1.40 -9.81 9.19
CA PHE A 100 0.33 -10.10 8.25
C PHE A 100 0.80 -11.01 7.10
N SER A 101 1.88 -10.65 6.40
CA SER A 101 2.41 -11.44 5.28
C SER A 101 2.85 -12.84 5.73
N GLN A 102 3.51 -12.94 6.89
CA GLN A 102 3.89 -14.22 7.47
C GLN A 102 2.69 -15.11 7.77
N ALA A 103 1.62 -14.54 8.35
CA ALA A 103 0.41 -15.29 8.66
C ALA A 103 -0.28 -15.81 7.40
N VAL A 104 -0.39 -15.00 6.36
CA VAL A 104 -0.95 -15.41 5.06
C VAL A 104 -0.09 -16.53 4.44
N THR A 105 1.23 -16.35 4.41
CA THR A 105 2.17 -17.34 3.88
C THR A 105 2.04 -18.69 4.60
N GLN A 106 2.02 -18.65 5.93
CA GLN A 106 1.89 -19.85 6.74
C GLN A 106 0.55 -20.57 6.49
N ALA A 107 -0.55 -19.83 6.43
CA ALA A 107 -1.87 -20.41 6.19
C ALA A 107 -1.94 -21.12 4.83
N ILE A 108 -1.42 -20.48 3.78
CA ILE A 108 -1.40 -21.05 2.43
C ILE A 108 -0.47 -22.25 2.34
N ARG A 109 0.78 -22.16 2.82
CA ARG A 109 1.76 -23.24 2.73
C ARG A 109 1.39 -24.47 3.58
N SER A 110 0.62 -24.29 4.64
CA SER A 110 0.18 -25.39 5.51
C SER A 110 -1.13 -26.05 5.05
N HIS A 111 -1.83 -25.48 4.06
CA HIS A 111 -3.12 -26.03 3.63
C HIS A 111 -2.93 -27.27 2.73
N PRO A 112 -3.51 -28.44 3.07
CA PRO A 112 -3.23 -29.70 2.37
C PRO A 112 -3.71 -29.74 0.91
N ALA A 113 -4.65 -28.89 0.52
CA ALA A 113 -5.15 -28.80 -0.86
C ALA A 113 -4.38 -27.77 -1.70
N VAL A 114 -3.35 -27.12 -1.17
CA VAL A 114 -2.54 -26.11 -1.89
C VAL A 114 -1.13 -26.66 -2.09
N THR A 115 -0.70 -26.70 -3.34
CA THR A 115 0.69 -26.95 -3.71
C THR A 115 1.30 -25.64 -4.17
N VAL A 116 2.36 -25.19 -3.51
CA VAL A 116 3.09 -23.99 -3.92
C VAL A 116 4.20 -24.40 -4.89
N VAL A 117 4.26 -23.71 -6.03
CA VAL A 117 5.30 -23.89 -7.05
C VAL A 117 6.08 -22.59 -7.14
N GLU A 118 7.35 -22.62 -6.73
CA GLU A 118 8.24 -21.45 -6.83
C GLU A 118 8.81 -21.35 -8.24
N GLY A 119 8.94 -20.13 -8.73
CA GLY A 119 9.47 -19.80 -10.04
C GLY A 119 8.56 -18.90 -10.87
N GLU A 120 9.16 -18.27 -11.85
CA GLU A 120 8.46 -17.37 -12.77
C GLU A 120 7.60 -18.16 -13.76
N VAL A 121 6.35 -17.74 -13.93
CA VAL A 121 5.47 -18.21 -15.01
C VAL A 121 5.53 -17.18 -16.14
N GLU A 122 6.19 -17.54 -17.23
CA GLU A 122 6.35 -16.66 -18.40
C GLU A 122 5.17 -16.77 -19.39
N ARG A 123 4.45 -17.89 -19.39
CA ARG A 123 3.33 -18.15 -20.30
C ARG A 123 2.12 -18.67 -19.54
N ILE A 124 0.97 -18.19 -19.91
CA ILE A 124 -0.30 -18.67 -19.35
C ILE A 124 -0.60 -20.07 -19.93
N PRO A 125 -0.80 -21.11 -19.08
CA PRO A 125 -1.17 -22.43 -19.57
C PRO A 125 -2.44 -22.40 -20.41
N GLU A 126 -2.43 -23.07 -21.55
CA GLU A 126 -3.56 -23.15 -22.46
C GLU A 126 -4.62 -24.17 -21.99
N GLU A 127 -4.21 -25.14 -21.15
CA GLU A 127 -5.07 -26.20 -20.67
C GLU A 127 -5.35 -26.07 -19.17
N GLY A 128 -6.54 -26.49 -18.76
CA GLY A 128 -7.00 -26.44 -17.39
C GLY A 128 -7.64 -25.10 -17.01
N GLN A 129 -7.89 -24.94 -15.70
CA GLN A 129 -8.42 -23.68 -15.16
C GLN A 129 -7.28 -22.84 -14.60
N VAL A 130 -7.15 -21.61 -15.08
CA VAL A 130 -6.07 -20.70 -14.69
C VAL A 130 -6.66 -19.39 -14.17
N ILE A 131 -6.14 -18.94 -13.02
CA ILE A 131 -6.39 -17.61 -12.45
C ILE A 131 -5.11 -16.82 -12.48
N VAL A 132 -5.06 -15.74 -13.24
CA VAL A 132 -3.92 -14.82 -13.25
C VAL A 132 -4.17 -13.73 -12.21
N ALA A 133 -3.38 -13.74 -11.14
CA ALA A 133 -3.48 -12.85 -9.98
C ALA A 133 -2.14 -12.18 -9.65
N ALA A 134 -1.28 -12.00 -10.67
CA ALA A 134 0.09 -11.50 -10.52
C ALA A 134 0.18 -10.01 -10.11
N GLY A 135 -0.95 -9.29 -10.16
CA GLY A 135 -1.01 -7.88 -9.76
C GLY A 135 -0.25 -6.94 -10.71
N PRO A 136 -0.06 -5.67 -10.30
CA PRO A 136 0.54 -4.65 -11.15
C PRO A 136 2.06 -4.77 -11.30
N LEU A 137 2.71 -5.64 -10.54
CA LEU A 137 4.15 -5.89 -10.58
C LEU A 137 4.46 -7.28 -11.18
N ALA A 138 3.63 -7.74 -12.13
CA ALA A 138 3.91 -8.93 -12.90
C ALA A 138 5.25 -8.79 -13.65
N SER A 139 5.88 -9.93 -13.95
CA SER A 139 7.12 -9.92 -14.74
C SER A 139 6.87 -9.44 -16.18
N ASP A 140 7.91 -8.94 -16.84
CA ASP A 140 7.81 -8.46 -18.22
C ASP A 140 7.29 -9.56 -19.16
N ALA A 141 7.77 -10.80 -19.01
CA ALA A 141 7.34 -11.92 -19.82
C ALA A 141 5.84 -12.21 -19.65
N LEU A 142 5.35 -12.27 -18.41
CA LEU A 142 3.92 -12.48 -18.14
C LEU A 142 3.08 -11.29 -18.60
N THR A 143 3.59 -10.07 -18.46
CA THR A 143 2.91 -8.84 -18.92
C THR A 143 2.75 -8.84 -20.45
N GLU A 144 3.78 -9.24 -21.19
CA GLU A 144 3.71 -9.41 -22.64
C GLU A 144 2.68 -10.47 -23.04
N GLU A 145 2.64 -11.59 -22.33
CA GLU A 145 1.69 -12.67 -22.58
C GLU A 145 0.24 -12.22 -22.33
N ILE A 146 -0.02 -11.50 -21.22
CA ILE A 146 -1.34 -10.92 -20.93
C ILE A 146 -1.73 -9.92 -22.03
N SER A 147 -0.79 -9.08 -22.49
CA SER A 147 -1.04 -8.09 -23.54
C SER A 147 -1.43 -8.72 -24.88
N ARG A 148 -0.91 -9.92 -25.19
CA ARG A 148 -1.31 -10.68 -26.39
C ARG A 148 -2.76 -11.16 -26.32
N LEU A 149 -3.27 -11.47 -25.13
CA LEU A 149 -4.68 -11.87 -24.93
C LEU A 149 -5.65 -10.69 -25.07
N PHE A 150 -5.17 -9.47 -24.84
CA PHE A 150 -5.96 -8.24 -24.87
C PHE A 150 -5.35 -7.17 -25.77
N PRO A 151 -5.23 -7.40 -27.08
CA PRO A 151 -4.50 -6.53 -28.00
C PRO A 151 -5.05 -5.10 -28.09
N ASP A 152 -6.34 -4.91 -27.77
CA ASP A 152 -7.00 -3.60 -27.77
C ASP A 152 -6.90 -2.87 -26.43
N SER A 153 -6.36 -3.49 -25.38
CA SER A 153 -6.25 -2.88 -24.07
C SER A 153 -4.93 -2.14 -23.89
N ARG A 154 -5.01 -0.80 -23.86
CA ARG A 154 -3.86 0.09 -23.58
C ARG A 154 -3.66 0.33 -22.07
N TYR A 155 -4.24 -0.50 -21.18
CA TYR A 155 -4.46 -0.16 -19.77
C TYR A 155 -3.73 -1.04 -18.75
N LEU A 156 -2.67 -1.72 -19.14
CA LEU A 156 -1.76 -2.31 -18.15
C LEU A 156 -0.82 -1.19 -17.65
N ASN A 157 -1.28 -0.43 -16.68
CA ASN A 157 -0.49 0.61 -16.03
C ASN A 157 0.09 0.06 -14.73
N PHE A 158 1.39 0.15 -14.58
CA PHE A 158 2.11 -0.25 -13.39
C PHE A 158 2.66 1.01 -12.70
N PHE A 159 2.41 1.14 -11.38
CA PHE A 159 2.92 2.26 -10.59
C PHE A 159 3.78 1.71 -9.47
N ASP A 160 5.01 2.18 -9.43
CA ASP A 160 5.97 1.87 -8.36
C ASP A 160 6.33 3.15 -7.58
N ALA A 161 5.37 3.65 -6.82
CA ALA A 161 5.61 4.74 -5.88
C ALA A 161 5.43 4.22 -4.45
N ALA A 162 6.52 4.06 -3.73
CA ALA A 162 6.50 3.67 -2.33
C ALA A 162 6.26 4.89 -1.42
N ALA A 163 5.45 4.71 -0.37
CA ALA A 163 5.33 5.73 0.67
C ALA A 163 6.50 5.59 1.66
N PRO A 164 7.22 6.69 1.98
CA PRO A 164 8.36 6.65 2.88
C PRO A 164 7.95 6.29 4.31
N LEU A 165 8.82 5.55 4.97
CA LEU A 165 8.72 5.22 6.39
C LEU A 165 9.68 6.07 7.20
N VAL A 166 9.25 6.48 8.38
CA VAL A 166 10.06 7.23 9.35
C VAL A 166 10.03 6.53 10.70
N THR A 167 11.10 6.68 11.49
CA THR A 167 11.10 6.16 12.86
C THR A 167 10.40 7.14 13.79
N PHE A 168 9.76 6.64 14.84
CA PHE A 168 9.14 7.49 15.87
C PHE A 168 10.11 8.49 16.47
N GLU A 169 11.36 8.08 16.70
CA GLU A 169 12.43 8.89 17.25
C GLU A 169 12.82 10.09 16.38
N SER A 170 12.54 10.02 15.06
CA SER A 170 12.81 11.14 14.14
C SER A 170 11.74 12.21 14.16
N VAL A 171 10.59 11.97 14.81
CA VAL A 171 9.46 12.91 14.87
C VAL A 171 9.63 13.87 16.02
N ASN A 172 9.51 15.18 15.74
CA ASN A 172 9.56 16.20 16.77
C ASN A 172 8.23 16.28 17.55
N MET A 173 8.10 15.47 18.60
CA MET A 173 6.90 15.40 19.44
C MET A 173 6.64 16.66 20.29
N GLU A 174 7.58 17.62 20.34
CA GLU A 174 7.31 18.94 20.94
C GLU A 174 6.37 19.77 20.04
N ARG A 175 6.39 19.50 18.75
CA ARG A 175 5.54 20.17 17.76
C ARG A 175 4.38 19.29 17.29
N ALA A 176 4.60 18.01 17.09
CA ALA A 176 3.61 17.04 16.66
C ALA A 176 2.71 16.59 17.81
N TRP A 177 1.51 16.10 17.49
CA TRP A 177 0.56 15.58 18.48
C TRP A 177 -0.26 14.42 17.94
N PHE A 178 -0.75 13.57 18.84
CA PHE A 178 -1.68 12.51 18.48
C PHE A 178 -3.11 13.05 18.41
N ALA A 179 -3.79 12.82 17.30
CA ALA A 179 -5.21 13.10 17.14
C ALA A 179 -5.81 12.32 15.95
N SER A 180 -7.12 12.18 15.96
CA SER A 180 -7.92 11.78 14.80
C SER A 180 -8.65 13.00 14.24
N ARG A 181 -8.89 12.97 12.93
CA ARG A 181 -9.58 14.07 12.24
C ARG A 181 -11.03 14.18 12.71
N TYR A 182 -11.44 15.39 13.10
CA TYR A 182 -12.76 15.69 13.67
C TYR A 182 -13.04 14.96 14.99
N ASP A 183 -11.99 14.55 15.72
CA ASP A 183 -12.08 13.76 16.95
C ASP A 183 -12.91 12.47 16.79
N ARG A 184 -12.87 11.88 15.58
CA ARG A 184 -13.58 10.63 15.27
C ARG A 184 -12.68 9.43 15.47
N GLY A 185 -13.09 8.54 16.38
CA GLY A 185 -12.33 7.34 16.75
C GLY A 185 -11.18 7.66 17.72
N THR A 186 -10.18 6.80 17.72
CA THR A 186 -9.00 6.90 18.58
C THR A 186 -7.96 7.86 18.00
N PRO A 187 -7.17 8.58 18.81
CA PRO A 187 -6.15 9.55 18.36
C PRO A 187 -4.88 8.85 17.89
N ASP A 188 -4.97 8.04 16.83
CA ASP A 188 -3.91 7.11 16.42
C ASP A 188 -2.91 7.71 15.44
N TYR A 189 -3.20 8.88 14.85
CA TYR A 189 -2.31 9.55 13.92
C TYR A 189 -1.44 10.58 14.62
N ILE A 190 -0.15 10.60 14.30
CA ILE A 190 0.71 11.73 14.65
C ILE A 190 0.49 12.81 13.58
N ASN A 191 0.22 14.04 14.02
CA ASN A 191 -0.03 15.18 13.18
C ASN A 191 1.13 16.16 13.30
N CYS A 192 1.86 16.36 12.21
CA CYS A 192 3.02 17.24 12.10
C CYS A 192 2.57 18.55 11.43
N PRO A 193 2.47 19.66 12.16
CA PRO A 193 1.97 20.92 11.62
C PRO A 193 3.04 21.65 10.83
N MET A 194 2.62 22.40 9.84
CA MET A 194 3.43 23.39 9.14
C MET A 194 2.69 24.73 9.12
N GLU A 195 3.41 25.80 9.46
CA GLU A 195 2.96 27.15 9.21
C GLU A 195 3.15 27.51 7.72
N GLU A 196 2.58 28.64 7.27
CA GLU A 196 2.56 28.99 5.84
C GLU A 196 3.97 29.10 5.24
N GLU A 197 4.89 29.71 5.95
CA GLU A 197 6.29 29.88 5.51
C GLU A 197 7.02 28.53 5.43
N GLU A 198 6.82 27.65 6.40
CA GLU A 198 7.40 26.30 6.43
C GLU A 198 6.85 25.45 5.28
N TYR A 199 5.54 25.52 5.07
CA TYR A 199 4.89 24.84 3.96
C TYR A 199 5.41 25.31 2.62
N GLN A 200 5.60 26.62 2.45
CA GLN A 200 6.12 27.17 1.20
C GLN A 200 7.55 26.66 0.92
N ALA A 201 8.42 26.70 1.91
CA ALA A 201 9.78 26.20 1.78
C ALA A 201 9.77 24.67 1.44
N PHE A 202 8.90 23.89 2.10
CA PHE A 202 8.69 22.49 1.82
C PHE A 202 8.21 22.25 0.39
N TRP A 203 7.19 23.01 -0.07
CA TRP A 203 6.63 22.90 -1.41
C TRP A 203 7.66 23.22 -2.50
N GLU A 204 8.46 24.26 -2.32
CA GLU A 204 9.55 24.61 -3.23
C GLU A 204 10.64 23.52 -3.27
N ALA A 205 11.03 23.01 -2.11
CA ALA A 205 11.99 21.91 -2.00
C ALA A 205 11.48 20.63 -2.69
N LEU A 206 10.20 20.30 -2.52
CA LEU A 206 9.56 19.12 -3.09
C LEU A 206 9.44 19.21 -4.61
N THR A 207 8.99 20.36 -5.14
CA THR A 207 8.75 20.53 -6.58
C THR A 207 10.01 20.65 -7.41
N THR A 208 11.15 21.01 -6.78
CA THR A 208 12.46 21.11 -7.40
C THR A 208 13.38 19.92 -7.15
N ALA A 209 12.93 18.95 -6.36
CA ALA A 209 13.70 17.77 -6.01
C ALA A 209 13.94 16.85 -7.22
N GLN A 210 15.06 16.12 -7.18
CA GLN A 210 15.40 15.17 -8.23
C GLN A 210 14.62 13.86 -8.06
N GLU A 211 14.02 13.42 -9.14
CA GLU A 211 13.32 12.15 -9.23
C GLU A 211 14.24 11.02 -9.72
N ALA A 212 13.94 9.78 -9.35
CA ALA A 212 14.54 8.60 -9.95
C ALA A 212 14.08 8.51 -11.41
N GLU A 213 14.91 7.90 -12.25
CA GLU A 213 14.50 7.59 -13.61
C GLU A 213 13.37 6.56 -13.56
N VAL A 214 12.24 6.96 -14.12
CA VAL A 214 11.09 6.10 -14.27
C VAL A 214 11.28 5.25 -15.51
N HIS A 215 11.33 3.93 -15.36
CA HIS A 215 11.51 3.01 -16.47
C HIS A 215 10.17 2.65 -17.11
N GLY A 216 10.04 2.95 -18.41
CA GLY A 216 9.07 2.34 -19.30
C GLY A 216 7.72 3.04 -19.42
N PHE A 217 6.63 2.42 -19.08
CA PHE A 217 5.24 2.75 -19.46
C PHE A 217 4.54 3.86 -18.65
N GLU A 218 5.21 4.57 -17.78
CA GLU A 218 4.63 5.51 -16.81
C GLU A 218 4.22 6.88 -17.39
N ASP A 219 4.50 7.12 -18.67
CA ASP A 219 4.28 8.46 -19.30
C ASP A 219 2.80 8.78 -19.62
N SER A 220 1.83 7.87 -19.38
CA SER A 220 0.50 8.06 -19.97
C SER A 220 -0.69 8.12 -19.01
N GLY A 221 -0.51 8.07 -17.71
CA GLY A 221 -1.65 8.26 -16.81
C GLY A 221 -1.42 7.82 -15.37
N VAL A 222 -1.16 8.78 -14.49
CA VAL A 222 -1.04 8.52 -13.05
C VAL A 222 -2.43 8.19 -12.48
N PHE A 223 -2.58 7.03 -11.85
CA PHE A 223 -3.79 6.72 -11.10
C PHE A 223 -3.89 7.68 -9.90
N GLU A 224 -4.95 8.47 -9.82
CA GLU A 224 -5.08 9.54 -8.81
C GLU A 224 -4.91 9.05 -7.36
N GLY A 225 -5.30 7.82 -7.06
CA GLY A 225 -5.18 7.24 -5.72
C GLY A 225 -3.76 6.90 -5.28
N CYS A 226 -2.78 6.85 -6.21
CA CYS A 226 -1.37 6.53 -5.95
C CYS A 226 -0.43 7.60 -6.54
N MET A 227 -0.95 8.80 -6.81
CA MET A 227 -0.18 9.88 -7.40
C MET A 227 0.98 10.30 -6.50
N PRO A 228 2.23 10.39 -7.02
CA PRO A 228 3.36 10.88 -6.25
C PRO A 228 3.11 12.30 -5.70
N VAL A 229 3.57 12.53 -4.48
CA VAL A 229 3.32 13.80 -3.78
C VAL A 229 3.94 15.00 -4.50
N GLU A 230 5.10 14.84 -5.14
CA GLU A 230 5.74 15.85 -5.96
C GLU A 230 4.95 16.17 -7.22
N VAL A 231 4.31 15.18 -7.84
CA VAL A 231 3.43 15.37 -9.00
C VAL A 231 2.17 16.14 -8.60
N MET A 232 1.57 15.81 -7.45
CA MET A 232 0.46 16.58 -6.88
C MET A 232 0.86 18.03 -6.59
N ALA A 233 2.05 18.24 -5.99
CA ALA A 233 2.56 19.55 -5.64
C ALA A 233 2.71 20.47 -6.86
N ARG A 234 3.15 19.92 -8.00
CA ARG A 234 3.32 20.69 -9.26
C ARG A 234 1.99 21.13 -9.88
N ARG A 235 0.87 20.52 -9.51
CA ARG A 235 -0.46 20.96 -9.99
C ARG A 235 -0.88 22.31 -9.43
N GLY A 236 -0.25 22.78 -8.35
CA GLY A 236 -0.48 24.09 -7.77
C GLY A 236 -0.02 24.21 -6.33
N ARG A 237 0.39 25.42 -5.94
CA ARG A 237 0.99 25.72 -4.63
C ARG A 237 0.14 25.23 -3.44
N HIS A 238 -1.17 25.26 -3.53
CA HIS A 238 -2.06 24.85 -2.44
C HIS A 238 -2.69 23.46 -2.64
N THR A 239 -2.34 22.73 -3.70
CA THR A 239 -2.96 21.43 -4.02
C THR A 239 -2.84 20.45 -2.86
N LEU A 240 -1.66 20.38 -2.24
CA LEU A 240 -1.43 19.46 -1.13
C LEU A 240 -2.29 19.78 0.10
N CYS A 241 -2.64 21.06 0.35
CA CYS A 241 -3.50 21.48 1.46
C CYS A 241 -4.95 21.03 1.29
N TYR A 242 -5.36 20.65 0.09
CA TYR A 242 -6.68 20.04 -0.20
C TYR A 242 -6.60 18.52 -0.33
N GLY A 243 -5.40 17.96 -0.29
CA GLY A 243 -5.08 16.54 -0.41
C GLY A 243 -4.41 15.98 0.86
N PRO A 244 -3.19 15.42 0.73
CA PRO A 244 -2.51 14.72 1.83
C PRO A 244 -2.15 15.61 3.03
N LEU A 245 -1.97 16.91 2.83
CA LEU A 245 -1.63 17.86 3.90
C LEU A 245 -2.82 18.70 4.39
N LYS A 246 -4.04 18.24 4.13
CA LYS A 246 -5.25 18.97 4.53
C LYS A 246 -5.30 19.19 6.04
N PRO A 247 -5.40 20.45 6.55
CA PRO A 247 -5.43 20.73 7.99
C PRO A 247 -6.83 20.59 8.62
N VAL A 248 -7.88 20.67 7.81
CA VAL A 248 -9.27 20.75 8.28
C VAL A 248 -9.65 19.60 9.20
N GLY A 249 -10.19 19.92 10.37
CA GLY A 249 -10.58 18.97 11.40
C GLY A 249 -9.43 18.51 12.31
N LEU A 250 -8.26 19.15 12.22
CA LEU A 250 -7.10 18.90 13.07
C LEU A 250 -6.69 20.19 13.77
N LYS A 251 -7.03 20.34 15.05
CA LYS A 251 -6.65 21.50 15.85
C LYS A 251 -5.36 21.20 16.60
N ASP A 252 -4.37 22.08 16.47
CA ASP A 252 -3.16 22.02 17.28
C ASP A 252 -3.51 22.32 18.75
N PRO A 253 -3.26 21.41 19.70
CA PRO A 253 -3.62 21.60 21.09
C PRO A 253 -2.89 22.76 21.78
N ARG A 254 -1.75 23.22 21.21
CA ARG A 254 -0.95 24.32 21.74
C ARG A 254 -1.53 25.69 21.38
N THR A 255 -2.14 25.80 20.18
CA THR A 255 -2.67 27.07 19.66
C THR A 255 -4.20 27.11 19.66
N GLY A 256 -4.86 25.96 19.73
CA GLY A 256 -6.31 25.79 19.56
C GLY A 256 -6.80 26.07 18.13
N ARG A 257 -5.91 26.23 17.16
CA ARG A 257 -6.22 26.56 15.77
C ARG A 257 -5.80 25.43 14.83
N GLU A 258 -6.40 25.39 13.66
CA GLU A 258 -5.94 24.57 12.56
C GLU A 258 -4.65 25.19 11.98
N PRO A 259 -3.55 24.41 11.81
CA PRO A 259 -2.35 24.90 11.14
C PRO A 259 -2.60 25.19 9.66
N PHE A 260 -1.61 25.77 8.97
CA PHE A 260 -1.73 25.99 7.53
C PHE A 260 -1.74 24.66 6.75
N ALA A 261 -0.91 23.72 7.12
CA ALA A 261 -0.86 22.37 6.57
C ALA A 261 -0.51 21.34 7.67
N VAL A 262 -0.91 20.09 7.51
CA VAL A 262 -0.61 19.00 8.45
C VAL A 262 -0.21 17.75 7.69
N VAL A 263 0.98 17.24 7.97
CA VAL A 263 1.39 15.90 7.55
C VAL A 263 0.95 14.91 8.60
N GLN A 264 0.25 13.85 8.17
CA GLN A 264 -0.19 12.78 9.07
C GLN A 264 0.72 11.55 8.95
N LEU A 265 1.12 11.02 10.09
CA LEU A 265 1.87 9.78 10.17
C LEU A 265 0.98 8.69 10.76
N ARG A 266 1.01 7.51 10.17
CA ARG A 266 0.26 6.34 10.63
C ARG A 266 1.24 5.24 11.04
N ARG A 267 0.95 4.59 12.16
CA ARG A 267 1.71 3.45 12.66
C ARG A 267 1.83 2.35 11.58
N ASP A 268 3.05 1.84 11.39
CA ASP A 268 3.35 0.80 10.39
C ASP A 268 3.65 -0.57 11.02
N ASN A 269 4.00 -0.61 12.31
CA ASN A 269 4.25 -1.84 13.06
C ASN A 269 3.56 -1.83 14.43
N ALA A 270 3.37 -3.00 15.02
CA ALA A 270 2.71 -3.15 16.32
C ALA A 270 3.44 -2.46 17.47
N GLN A 271 4.78 -2.35 17.39
CA GLN A 271 5.61 -1.70 18.42
C GLN A 271 5.49 -0.16 18.41
N GLY A 272 4.94 0.43 17.34
CA GLY A 272 4.83 1.88 17.20
C GLY A 272 6.18 2.57 17.02
N SER A 273 7.18 1.86 16.54
CA SER A 273 8.53 2.41 16.29
C SER A 273 8.72 2.94 14.87
N ILE A 274 7.85 2.54 13.93
CA ILE A 274 7.89 2.92 12.51
C ILE A 274 6.53 3.49 12.11
N TYR A 275 6.57 4.59 11.35
CA TYR A 275 5.40 5.29 10.85
C TYR A 275 5.48 5.52 9.36
N ASN A 276 4.35 5.38 8.67
CA ASN A 276 4.17 5.69 7.27
C ASN A 276 3.71 7.14 7.12
N ILE A 277 4.33 7.90 6.23
CA ILE A 277 3.87 9.26 5.87
C ILE A 277 2.66 9.11 4.95
N VAL A 278 1.48 9.49 5.44
CA VAL A 278 0.20 9.25 4.76
C VAL A 278 0.08 10.10 3.49
N GLY A 279 -0.14 9.44 2.35
CA GLY A 279 -0.32 10.12 1.06
C GLY A 279 0.96 10.65 0.41
N PHE A 280 2.12 10.15 0.84
CA PHE A 280 3.44 10.56 0.34
C PHE A 280 4.09 9.49 -0.54
N GLN A 281 3.34 8.84 -1.41
CA GLN A 281 3.97 8.08 -2.49
C GLN A 281 4.91 9.02 -3.25
N THR A 282 6.12 8.56 -3.59
CA THR A 282 7.13 9.43 -4.18
C THR A 282 8.08 8.68 -5.10
N HIS A 283 8.52 9.35 -6.18
CA HIS A 283 9.62 8.93 -7.06
C HIS A 283 10.92 9.67 -6.75
N LEU A 284 10.96 10.48 -5.70
CA LEU A 284 12.19 11.21 -5.35
C LEU A 284 13.35 10.25 -5.09
N LYS A 285 14.55 10.61 -5.55
CA LYS A 285 15.78 9.92 -5.18
C LYS A 285 15.96 9.90 -3.66
N TRP A 286 16.51 8.84 -3.12
CA TRP A 286 16.69 8.67 -1.67
C TRP A 286 17.33 9.87 -0.96
N PRO A 287 18.42 10.52 -1.46
CA PRO A 287 18.96 11.72 -0.86
C PRO A 287 17.98 12.88 -0.80
N GLU A 288 17.14 13.02 -1.84
CA GLU A 288 16.12 14.05 -1.92
C GLU A 288 14.96 13.78 -0.94
N GLN A 289 14.54 12.52 -0.82
CA GLN A 289 13.55 12.15 0.20
C GLN A 289 14.04 12.57 1.60
N LYS A 290 15.28 12.25 1.93
CA LYS A 290 15.87 12.64 3.21
C LYS A 290 15.91 14.16 3.38
N ARG A 291 16.34 14.90 2.37
CA ARG A 291 16.43 16.37 2.41
C ARG A 291 15.05 17.02 2.58
N VAL A 292 14.08 16.63 1.76
CA VAL A 292 12.76 17.26 1.70
C VAL A 292 11.91 16.84 2.90
N PHE A 293 11.85 15.55 3.23
CA PHE A 293 10.98 15.08 4.31
C PHE A 293 11.52 15.38 5.70
N SER A 294 12.82 15.68 5.86
CA SER A 294 13.37 16.22 7.12
C SER A 294 12.93 17.66 7.43
N MET A 295 12.25 18.33 6.51
CA MET A 295 11.63 19.64 6.77
C MET A 295 10.29 19.51 7.51
N ILE A 296 9.73 18.29 7.58
CA ILE A 296 8.53 17.98 8.34
C ILE A 296 8.91 17.85 9.82
N PRO A 297 8.17 18.51 10.75
CA PRO A 297 8.47 18.45 12.18
C PRO A 297 8.48 17.06 12.78
#